data_d7d8857ec8987b2f94760fcab1ace686
#
_entry.id   d7d8857ec8987b2f94760fcab1ace686
#
_cell.length_a   1.000
_cell.length_b   1.000
_cell.length_c   1.000
_cell.angle_alpha   90.00
_cell.angle_beta   90.00
_cell.angle_gamma   90.00
#
_symmetry.space_group_name_H-M   'P 1'
#
loop_
_entity.id
_entity.type
_entity.pdbx_description
1 polymer ?
#
loop_
_entity_poly.entity_id
_entity_poly.type
_entity_poly.pdbx_seq_one_letter_code
_entity_poly.pdbx_strand_id
1 'polypeptide(L)' 'PKTDFAIDAKFKIDYINDIVASKEIYVGRHYVRKEKWIAAINRFKNVLENYDTTIYVEEAIHRLVEIHYRIG' A
#
# COMPACT_ATOMS: atom_id res chain seq x y z
N PRO A 1 7.51 18.61 25.97
CA PRO A 1 7.56 17.34 26.69
C PRO A 1 6.64 16.29 26.10
N LYS A 2 5.45 16.10 26.67
CA LYS A 2 4.56 15.05 26.17
C LYS A 2 4.12 15.25 24.73
N THR A 3 3.90 16.49 24.32
CA THR A 3 3.44 16.82 22.98
C THR A 3 4.53 16.49 21.94
N ASP A 4 5.77 16.89 22.23
CA ASP A 4 6.90 16.64 21.33
C ASP A 4 7.16 15.16 21.19
N PHE A 5 7.08 14.41 22.28
CA PHE A 5 7.27 12.98 22.28
C PHE A 5 6.19 12.28 21.45
N ALA A 6 4.94 12.69 21.60
CA ALA A 6 3.81 12.12 20.87
C ALA A 6 3.94 12.37 19.35
N ILE A 7 4.37 13.56 18.96
CA ILE A 7 4.59 13.91 17.55
C ILE A 7 5.70 13.05 16.95
N ASP A 8 6.81 12.88 17.68
CA ASP A 8 7.93 12.07 17.22
C ASP A 8 7.51 10.61 17.01
N ALA A 9 6.75 10.05 17.97
CA ALA A 9 6.25 8.68 17.84
C ALA A 9 5.33 8.52 16.63
N LYS A 10 4.48 9.50 16.38
CA LYS A 10 3.59 9.47 15.22
C LYS A 10 4.38 9.48 13.91
N PHE A 11 5.39 10.31 13.79
CA PHE A 11 6.24 10.33 12.60
C PHE A 11 6.94 9.01 12.37
N LYS A 12 7.40 8.35 13.41
CA LYS A 12 8.04 7.05 13.30
C LYS A 12 7.06 5.99 12.82
N ILE A 13 5.84 5.99 13.33
CA ILE A 13 4.81 5.04 12.92
C ILE A 13 4.43 5.28 11.45
N ASP A 14 4.23 6.54 11.06
CA ASP A 14 3.90 6.89 9.68
C ASP A 14 5.01 6.45 8.72
N TYR A 15 6.26 6.64 9.12
CA TYR A 15 7.40 6.23 8.32
C TYR A 15 7.44 4.71 8.12
N ILE A 16 7.19 3.94 9.19
CA ILE A 16 7.15 2.48 9.11
C ILE A 16 6.00 2.02 8.23
N ASN A 17 4.82 2.65 8.37
CA ASN A 17 3.67 2.31 7.55
C ASN A 17 3.94 2.59 6.06
N ASP A 18 4.63 3.68 5.75
CA ASP A 18 5.02 4.00 4.38
C ASP A 18 5.96 2.93 3.80
N ILE A 19 6.93 2.47 4.60
CA ILE A 19 7.85 1.43 4.17
C ILE A 19 7.09 0.13 3.87
N VAL A 20 6.20 -0.28 4.78
CA VAL A 20 5.43 -1.51 4.60
C VAL A 20 4.50 -1.39 3.39
N ALA A 21 3.82 -0.25 3.25
CA ALA A 21 2.94 -0.01 2.10
C ALA A 21 3.72 -0.05 0.80
N SER A 22 4.91 0.55 0.75
CA SER A 22 5.73 0.52 -0.46
C SER A 22 6.14 -0.90 -0.84
N LYS A 23 6.44 -1.74 0.16
CA LYS A 23 6.76 -3.15 -0.09
C LYS A 23 5.56 -3.91 -0.64
N GLU A 24 4.37 -3.66 -0.10
CA GLU A 24 3.14 -4.27 -0.60
C GLU A 24 2.89 -3.88 -2.06
N ILE A 25 3.06 -2.62 -2.40
CA ILE A 25 2.92 -2.13 -3.77
C ILE A 25 3.94 -2.82 -4.68
N TYR A 26 5.19 -2.90 -4.24
CA TYR A 26 6.25 -3.55 -5.01
C TYR A 26 5.92 -5.02 -5.30
N VAL A 27 5.50 -5.75 -4.27
CA VAL A 27 5.14 -7.17 -4.41
C VAL A 27 3.91 -7.32 -5.30
N GLY A 28 2.91 -6.45 -5.14
CA GLY A 28 1.72 -6.47 -5.99
C GLY A 28 2.07 -6.27 -7.45
N ARG A 29 2.94 -5.32 -7.76
CA ARG A 29 3.40 -5.07 -9.14
C ARG A 29 4.15 -6.27 -9.69
N HIS A 30 4.91 -6.95 -8.86
CA HIS A 30 5.61 -8.17 -9.26
C HIS A 30 4.62 -9.26 -9.68
N TYR A 31 3.55 -9.43 -8.90
CA TYR A 31 2.51 -10.40 -9.24
C TYR A 31 1.76 -10.01 -10.52
N VAL A 32 1.54 -8.71 -10.75
CA VAL A 32 0.91 -8.24 -11.99
C VAL A 32 1.75 -8.64 -13.20
N ARG A 33 3.06 -8.49 -13.12
CA ARG A 33 3.95 -8.90 -14.21
C ARG A 33 3.90 -10.40 -14.48
N LYS A 34 3.63 -11.19 -13.45
CA LYS A 34 3.50 -12.65 -13.58
C LYS A 34 2.07 -13.09 -13.85
N GLU A 35 1.16 -12.14 -14.04
CA GLU A 35 -0.26 -12.38 -14.30
C GLU A 35 -0.96 -13.14 -13.16
N LYS A 36 -0.45 -13.00 -11.95
CA LYS A 36 -1.07 -13.58 -10.75
C LYS A 36 -2.03 -12.54 -10.15
N TRP A 37 -3.17 -12.39 -10.79
CA TRP A 37 -4.11 -11.28 -10.51
C TRP A 37 -4.66 -11.28 -9.09
N ILE A 38 -5.07 -12.43 -8.59
CA ILE A 38 -5.68 -12.52 -7.25
C ILE A 38 -4.64 -12.16 -6.18
N ALA A 39 -3.43 -12.65 -6.31
CA ALA A 39 -2.36 -12.32 -5.37
C ALA A 39 -2.03 -10.82 -5.40
N ALA A 40 -2.00 -10.24 -6.60
CA ALA A 40 -1.77 -8.80 -6.76
C ALA A 40 -2.89 -7.99 -6.12
N ILE A 41 -4.14 -8.37 -6.37
CA ILE A 41 -5.30 -7.70 -5.80
C ILE A 41 -5.24 -7.72 -4.28
N ASN A 42 -4.91 -8.86 -3.68
CA ASN A 42 -4.81 -8.98 -2.23
C ASN A 42 -3.76 -8.04 -1.65
N ARG A 43 -2.63 -7.89 -2.32
CA ARG A 43 -1.58 -6.96 -1.85
C ARG A 43 -2.04 -5.51 -1.91
N PHE A 44 -2.65 -5.10 -3.03
CA PHE A 44 -3.14 -3.72 -3.16
C PHE A 44 -4.29 -3.43 -2.21
N LYS A 45 -5.19 -4.38 -1.99
CA LYS A 45 -6.28 -4.24 -1.01
C LYS A 45 -5.74 -4.07 0.40
N ASN A 46 -4.66 -4.78 0.75
CA ASN A 46 -4.04 -4.64 2.06
C ASN A 46 -3.60 -3.21 2.32
N VAL A 47 -3.05 -2.54 1.30
CA VAL A 47 -2.66 -1.13 1.42
C VAL A 47 -3.89 -0.26 1.71
N LEU A 48 -5.01 -0.50 1.02
CA LEU A 48 -6.23 0.27 1.22
C LEU A 48 -6.84 0.06 2.60
N GLU A 49 -6.76 -1.14 3.13
CA GLU A 49 -7.42 -1.49 4.39
C GLU A 49 -6.58 -1.15 5.61
N ASN A 50 -5.27 -1.36 5.54
CA ASN A 50 -4.39 -1.27 6.71
C ASN A 50 -3.42 -0.10 6.67
N TYR A 51 -3.19 0.49 5.50
CA TYR A 51 -2.22 1.57 5.31
C TYR A 51 -2.86 2.74 4.55
N ASP A 52 -4.12 3.00 4.84
CA ASP A 52 -4.93 3.99 4.14
C ASP A 52 -4.48 5.43 4.38
N THR A 53 -3.65 5.66 5.39
CA THR A 53 -3.09 6.98 5.66
C THR A 53 -1.78 7.24 4.93
N THR A 54 -1.27 6.27 4.17
CA THR A 54 -0.01 6.41 3.46
C THR A 54 -0.21 7.07 2.10
N ILE A 55 0.89 7.56 1.52
CA ILE A 55 0.86 8.16 0.18
C ILE A 55 0.64 7.11 -0.92
N TYR A 56 0.71 5.83 -0.57
CA TYR A 56 0.61 4.74 -1.55
C TYR A 56 -0.83 4.29 -1.83
N VAL A 57 -1.81 4.87 -1.14
CA VAL A 57 -3.23 4.52 -1.34
C VAL A 57 -3.67 4.81 -2.78
N GLU A 58 -3.31 5.97 -3.31
CA GLU A 58 -3.68 6.35 -4.67
C GLU A 58 -3.08 5.39 -5.69
N GLU A 59 -1.83 5.01 -5.50
CA GLU A 59 -1.19 4.04 -6.39
C GLU A 59 -1.88 2.68 -6.32
N ALA A 60 -2.25 2.24 -5.11
CA ALA A 60 -2.96 0.97 -4.94
C ALA A 60 -4.29 0.97 -5.69
N ILE A 61 -5.05 2.05 -5.59
CA ILE A 61 -6.32 2.21 -6.30
C ILE A 61 -6.07 2.16 -7.81
N HIS A 62 -5.07 2.88 -8.28
CA HIS A 62 -4.74 2.93 -9.70
C HIS A 62 -4.40 1.54 -10.24
N ARG A 63 -3.60 0.78 -9.49
CA ARG A 63 -3.23 -0.58 -9.90
C ARG A 63 -4.42 -1.53 -9.89
N LEU A 64 -5.32 -1.39 -8.93
CA LEU A 64 -6.54 -2.20 -8.90
C LEU A 64 -7.42 -1.92 -10.11
N VAL A 65 -7.56 -0.67 -10.51
CA VAL A 65 -8.31 -0.30 -11.71
C VAL A 65 -7.67 -0.92 -12.96
N GLU A 66 -6.35 -0.85 -13.09
CA GLU A 66 -5.63 -1.47 -14.21
C GLU A 66 -5.90 -2.97 -14.28
N ILE A 67 -5.83 -3.65 -13.14
CA ILE A 67 -6.06 -5.10 -13.08
C ILE A 67 -7.49 -5.41 -13.52
N HIS A 68 -8.45 -4.64 -13.03
CA HIS A 68 -9.86 -4.82 -13.39
C HIS A 68 -10.05 -4.71 -14.91
N TYR A 69 -9.40 -3.76 -15.54
CA TYR A 69 -9.46 -3.60 -16.99
C TYR A 69 -8.86 -4.80 -17.73
N ARG A 70 -7.79 -5.37 -17.20
CA ARG A 70 -7.09 -6.47 -17.87
C ARG A 70 -7.83 -7.80 -17.79
N ILE A 71 -8.51 -8.05 -16.67
CA ILE A 71 -9.18 -9.34 -16.45
C ILE A 71 -10.69 -9.27 -16.64
N GLY A 72 -11.18 -8.09 -16.87
CA GLY A 72 -12.53 -7.91 -17.26
C GLY A 72 -13.62 -7.78 -16.44
#